data_820c318dc2a35f3f04614b77dfa2500f
#
_entry.id   820c318dc2a35f3f04614b77dfa2500f
#
_cell.length_a   1.000
_cell.length_b   1.000
_cell.length_c   1.000
_cell.angle_alpha   90.00
_cell.angle_beta   90.00
_cell.angle_gamma   90.00
#
_symmetry.space_group_name_H-M   'P 1'
#
loop_
_entity.id
_entity.type
_entity.pdbx_description
1 polymer ?
#
loop_
_entity_poly.entity_id
_entity_poly.type
_entity_poly.pdbx_seq_one_letter_code
_entity_poly.pdbx_strand_id
1 'polypeptide(L)'
;MLTSVKGITTKSVIPQTSQERVSWIIKELLFKQEINLIELQDRIYVSGYTIDNDLRNIRRILNEYPSLKVVRVKNHIRLEGDENEKRSVYKHLLESEIKGNFTNISALSHLWKDFNLIDVVEIFKNVCTNNHYKFKNVSLPMLMMHAGIAIERIRNKNYLYETQSDCTGIDLEYRVSKDFFEELSQKFGIPYVEEEVVKFAFLLEGRGSHVDLQAESQQLVEEVLLDIKDCFDIDFRDDEELYNSLVIHMQSLLDRIKVDKPNTTAYLKEIKRQYPLVFEMAIHASDVISKTTGKPLVEDEISYLALHFGTAYERHINTQKYRVVMIIPHNQMLAKACMDKIETRFRERMEIIKVFPFFENNMIASLHPDLILTVVPLQHELSIKTVSILSLIHI
;
A
#
# COMPACT_ATOMS: atom_id res chain seq x y z
N MET A 1 -37.01 28.19 -19.96
CA MET A 1 -36.80 28.30 -18.53
C MET A 1 -36.29 26.96 -18.01
N LEU A 2 -34.99 26.80 -17.91
CA LEU A 2 -34.35 25.64 -17.33
C LEU A 2 -33.53 26.18 -16.13
N THR A 3 -34.08 25.96 -14.97
CA THR A 3 -33.48 26.36 -13.69
C THR A 3 -32.34 25.41 -13.34
N SER A 4 -31.19 25.96 -13.29
CA SER A 4 -29.92 25.51 -12.71
C SER A 4 -30.11 24.71 -11.41
N VAL A 5 -29.69 23.45 -11.41
CA VAL A 5 -29.44 22.69 -10.18
C VAL A 5 -28.05 23.09 -9.69
N LYS A 6 -28.03 23.97 -8.73
CA LYS A 6 -26.84 24.35 -7.98
C LYS A 6 -26.44 23.22 -7.02
N GLY A 7 -25.18 22.81 -7.13
CA GLY A 7 -24.30 22.49 -5.99
C GLY A 7 -24.77 21.38 -5.07
N ILE A 8 -24.38 20.14 -5.35
CA ILE A 8 -24.22 19.14 -4.29
C ILE A 8 -22.95 19.50 -3.51
N THR A 9 -23.11 20.29 -2.47
CA THR A 9 -22.11 20.42 -1.41
C THR A 9 -21.93 19.04 -0.77
N THR A 10 -20.75 18.46 -0.92
CA THR A 10 -20.37 17.29 -0.15
C THR A 10 -20.51 17.61 1.34
N LYS A 11 -21.61 17.14 1.95
CA LYS A 11 -21.79 17.16 3.40
C LYS A 11 -20.60 16.41 3.98
N SER A 12 -19.84 17.06 4.88
CA SER A 12 -18.86 16.38 5.72
C SER A 12 -19.57 15.22 6.40
N VAL A 13 -19.16 13.99 6.10
CA VAL A 13 -19.74 12.80 6.70
C VAL A 13 -19.46 12.89 8.21
N ILE A 14 -20.53 13.01 9.01
CA ILE A 14 -20.40 13.04 10.48
C ILE A 14 -19.96 11.63 10.90
N PRO A 15 -18.85 11.49 11.66
CA PRO A 15 -18.34 10.18 12.07
C PRO A 15 -19.36 9.49 12.99
N GLN A 16 -19.75 8.26 12.65
CA GLN A 16 -20.79 7.52 13.34
C GLN A 16 -20.21 6.57 14.40
N THR A 17 -19.11 5.91 14.11
CA THR A 17 -18.46 4.96 15.02
C THR A 17 -17.42 5.64 15.90
N SER A 18 -17.08 5.01 17.05
CA SER A 18 -16.00 5.52 17.91
C SER A 18 -14.65 5.57 17.16
N GLN A 19 -14.37 4.59 16.31
CA GLN A 19 -13.13 4.55 15.52
C GLN A 19 -13.07 5.72 14.51
N GLU A 20 -14.15 5.98 13.78
CA GLU A 20 -14.25 7.12 12.88
C GLU A 20 -14.11 8.46 13.62
N ARG A 21 -14.74 8.61 14.80
CA ARG A 21 -14.63 9.84 15.60
C ARG A 21 -13.21 10.04 16.11
N VAL A 22 -12.57 9.00 16.64
CA VAL A 22 -11.18 9.06 17.12
C VAL A 22 -10.23 9.49 15.98
N SER A 23 -10.31 8.87 14.82
CA SER A 23 -9.49 9.23 13.65
C SER A 23 -9.76 10.67 13.21
N TRP A 24 -11.03 11.08 13.17
CA TRP A 24 -11.43 12.42 12.80
C TRP A 24 -10.93 13.48 13.81
N ILE A 25 -11.05 13.22 15.13
CA ILE A 25 -10.57 14.12 16.17
C ILE A 25 -9.03 14.26 16.11
N ILE A 26 -8.30 13.17 15.92
CA ILE A 26 -6.84 13.23 15.77
C ILE A 26 -6.48 14.09 14.55
N LYS A 27 -7.16 13.90 13.42
CA LYS A 27 -6.95 14.71 12.21
C LYS A 27 -7.19 16.18 12.46
N GLU A 28 -8.30 16.56 13.13
CA GLU A 28 -8.57 17.94 13.53
C GLU A 28 -7.46 18.51 14.47
N LEU A 29 -6.98 17.71 15.42
CA LEU A 29 -5.90 18.11 16.34
C LEU A 29 -4.54 18.31 15.65
N LEU A 30 -4.30 17.62 14.53
CA LEU A 30 -3.09 17.80 13.73
C LEU A 30 -3.07 19.14 12.99
N PHE A 31 -4.25 19.68 12.64
CA PHE A 31 -4.35 20.91 11.84
C PHE A 31 -4.80 22.14 12.63
N LYS A 32 -5.46 21.96 13.77
CA LYS A 32 -5.91 23.06 14.61
C LYS A 32 -5.00 23.22 15.82
N GLN A 33 -4.73 24.47 16.20
CA GLN A 33 -3.96 24.75 17.42
C GLN A 33 -4.69 24.25 18.66
N GLU A 34 -6.01 24.41 18.70
CA GLU A 34 -6.88 23.90 19.76
C GLU A 34 -8.29 23.61 19.26
N ILE A 35 -8.99 22.74 19.97
CA ILE A 35 -10.37 22.35 19.69
C ILE A 35 -11.21 22.62 20.96
N ASN A 36 -12.32 23.33 20.80
CA ASN A 36 -13.31 23.50 21.86
C ASN A 36 -14.20 22.25 21.96
N LEU A 37 -14.24 21.62 23.14
CA LEU A 37 -14.98 20.36 23.34
C LEU A 37 -16.50 20.54 23.28
N ILE A 38 -17.04 21.72 23.62
CA ILE A 38 -18.48 22.00 23.53
C ILE A 38 -18.88 22.09 22.05
N GLU A 39 -18.16 22.90 21.29
CA GLU A 39 -18.39 22.98 19.83
C GLU A 39 -18.19 21.63 19.12
N LEU A 40 -17.23 20.84 19.59
CA LEU A 40 -17.00 19.49 19.08
C LEU A 40 -18.20 18.58 19.31
N GLN A 41 -18.77 18.58 20.54
CA GLN A 41 -19.97 17.81 20.88
C GLN A 41 -21.15 18.17 19.99
N ASP A 42 -21.39 19.47 19.79
CA ASP A 42 -22.48 19.96 18.94
C ASP A 42 -22.26 19.61 17.47
N ARG A 43 -21.01 19.66 16.99
CA ARG A 43 -20.67 19.39 15.59
C ARG A 43 -20.83 17.92 15.20
N ILE A 44 -20.54 16.98 16.12
CA ILE A 44 -20.62 15.52 15.86
C ILE A 44 -21.78 14.85 16.59
N TYR A 45 -22.65 15.63 17.24
CA TYR A 45 -23.87 15.19 17.92
C TYR A 45 -23.64 14.07 18.96
N VAL A 46 -22.65 14.25 19.85
CA VAL A 46 -22.35 13.29 20.91
C VAL A 46 -22.29 13.95 22.29
N SER A 47 -22.48 13.15 23.34
CA SER A 47 -22.38 13.62 24.72
C SER A 47 -20.92 13.88 25.15
N GLY A 48 -20.74 14.70 26.20
CA GLY A 48 -19.42 14.90 26.80
C GLY A 48 -18.77 13.60 27.30
N TYR A 49 -19.58 12.68 27.81
CA TYR A 49 -19.12 11.34 28.21
C TYR A 49 -18.52 10.55 27.03
N THR A 50 -19.16 10.63 25.84
CA THR A 50 -18.66 10.00 24.62
C THR A 50 -17.32 10.59 24.20
N ILE A 51 -17.19 11.92 24.24
CA ILE A 51 -15.93 12.62 23.97
C ILE A 51 -14.83 12.19 24.95
N ASP A 52 -15.13 12.09 26.24
CA ASP A 52 -14.12 11.66 27.22
C ASP A 52 -13.66 10.22 26.98
N ASN A 53 -14.54 9.33 26.49
CA ASN A 53 -14.15 7.99 26.05
C ASN A 53 -13.28 8.02 24.79
N ASP A 54 -13.65 8.81 23.80
CA ASP A 54 -12.88 8.94 22.56
C ASP A 54 -11.48 9.55 22.87
N LEU A 55 -11.38 10.52 23.77
CA LEU A 55 -10.08 11.07 24.23
C LEU A 55 -9.21 10.04 24.96
N ARG A 56 -9.81 9.10 25.72
CA ARG A 56 -9.05 7.98 26.30
C ARG A 56 -8.49 7.05 25.22
N ASN A 57 -9.26 6.77 24.18
CA ASN A 57 -8.80 5.98 23.04
C ASN A 57 -7.70 6.70 22.26
N ILE A 58 -7.83 8.01 22.04
CA ILE A 58 -6.80 8.84 21.40
C ILE A 58 -5.50 8.76 22.19
N ARG A 59 -5.52 8.95 23.51
CA ARG A 59 -4.32 8.86 24.35
C ARG A 59 -3.66 7.49 24.25
N ARG A 60 -4.45 6.41 24.19
CA ARG A 60 -3.92 5.05 24.03
C ARG A 60 -3.21 4.86 22.69
N ILE A 61 -3.76 5.40 21.59
CA ILE A 61 -3.11 5.37 20.27
C ILE A 61 -1.82 6.20 20.30
N LEU A 62 -1.86 7.38 20.90
CA LEU A 62 -0.69 8.26 20.97
C LEU A 62 0.40 7.81 21.93
N ASN A 63 0.17 6.79 22.76
CA ASN A 63 1.21 6.22 23.62
C ASN A 63 2.37 5.59 22.82
N GLU A 64 2.14 5.24 21.54
CA GLU A 64 3.17 4.76 20.63
C GLU A 64 4.12 5.88 20.16
N TYR A 65 3.77 7.15 20.46
CA TYR A 65 4.50 8.35 20.06
C TYR A 65 4.94 9.13 21.31
N PRO A 66 6.16 8.92 21.81
CA PRO A 66 6.57 9.39 23.15
C PRO A 66 6.50 10.90 23.36
N SER A 67 6.69 11.71 22.31
CA SER A 67 6.63 13.17 22.42
C SER A 67 5.20 13.71 22.39
N LEU A 68 4.23 12.93 21.85
CA LEU A 68 2.87 13.43 21.63
C LEU A 68 2.00 13.33 22.87
N LYS A 69 1.34 14.45 23.20
CA LYS A 69 0.42 14.54 24.34
C LYS A 69 -0.83 15.34 23.98
N VAL A 70 -2.00 14.78 24.30
CA VAL A 70 -3.25 15.54 24.29
C VAL A 70 -3.39 16.27 25.62
N VAL A 71 -3.18 17.58 25.56
CA VAL A 71 -3.34 18.49 26.71
C VAL A 71 -4.75 19.04 26.72
N ARG A 72 -5.41 18.98 27.89
CA ARG A 72 -6.74 19.56 28.10
C ARG A 72 -6.65 20.72 29.09
N VAL A 73 -7.15 21.88 28.68
CA VAL A 73 -7.29 23.06 29.52
C VAL A 73 -8.76 23.48 29.50
N LYS A 74 -9.47 23.25 30.60
CA LYS A 74 -10.93 23.46 30.68
C LYS A 74 -11.66 22.71 29.56
N ASN A 75 -12.30 23.47 28.67
CA ASN A 75 -13.07 22.92 27.52
C ASN A 75 -12.28 22.90 26.22
N HIS A 76 -10.98 23.09 26.26
CA HIS A 76 -10.14 23.07 25.07
C HIS A 76 -9.14 21.92 25.14
N ILE A 77 -8.86 21.31 24.01
CA ILE A 77 -7.83 20.28 23.83
C ILE A 77 -6.88 20.70 22.71
N ARG A 78 -5.61 20.35 22.85
CA ARG A 78 -4.58 20.55 21.84
C ARG A 78 -3.62 19.37 21.82
N LEU A 79 -2.97 19.15 20.68
CA LEU A 79 -1.92 18.15 20.51
C LEU A 79 -0.56 18.83 20.58
N GLU A 80 0.20 18.51 21.61
CA GLU A 80 1.58 18.96 21.77
C GLU A 80 2.54 17.85 21.41
N GLY A 81 3.77 18.20 20.98
CA GLY A 81 4.85 17.30 20.70
C GLY A 81 5.56 17.57 19.37
N ASP A 82 6.49 16.67 19.04
CA ASP A 82 7.36 16.77 17.87
C ASP A 82 6.59 16.68 16.55
N GLU A 83 7.00 17.48 15.55
CA GLU A 83 6.32 17.51 14.24
C GLU A 83 6.56 16.22 13.44
N ASN A 84 7.69 15.56 13.61
CA ASN A 84 7.95 14.27 12.94
C ASN A 84 6.98 13.18 13.43
N GLU A 85 6.73 13.12 14.73
CA GLU A 85 5.76 12.19 15.30
C GLU A 85 4.32 12.55 14.89
N LYS A 86 3.96 13.84 14.84
CA LYS A 86 2.67 14.29 14.30
C LYS A 86 2.46 13.82 12.86
N ARG A 87 3.49 13.91 12.02
CA ARG A 87 3.44 13.42 10.64
C ARG A 87 3.35 11.90 10.55
N SER A 88 3.99 11.19 11.48
CA SER A 88 3.87 9.73 11.56
C SER A 88 2.43 9.30 11.89
N VAL A 89 1.80 9.96 12.87
CA VAL A 89 0.38 9.74 13.17
C VAL A 89 -0.50 10.08 11.96
N TYR A 90 -0.24 11.22 11.30
CA TYR A 90 -1.00 11.62 10.12
C TYR A 90 -0.88 10.61 8.98
N LYS A 91 0.35 10.15 8.72
CA LYS A 91 0.60 9.07 7.76
C LYS A 91 -0.26 7.83 8.08
N HIS A 92 -0.25 7.34 9.32
CA HIS A 92 -1.07 6.18 9.72
C HIS A 92 -2.58 6.40 9.51
N LEU A 93 -3.09 7.62 9.77
CA LEU A 93 -4.49 7.93 9.49
C LEU A 93 -4.80 7.85 7.99
N LEU A 94 -3.95 8.45 7.14
CA LEU A 94 -4.12 8.39 5.68
C LEU A 94 -4.05 6.96 5.17
N GLU A 95 -3.11 6.20 5.67
CA GLU A 95 -2.95 4.78 5.38
C GLU A 95 -4.23 3.97 5.70
N SER A 96 -4.86 4.24 6.82
CA SER A 96 -6.12 3.58 7.20
C SER A 96 -7.30 3.99 6.29
N GLU A 97 -7.30 5.22 5.75
CA GLU A 97 -8.33 5.70 4.83
C GLU A 97 -8.30 4.99 3.48
N ILE A 98 -7.12 4.64 2.96
CA ILE A 98 -6.94 3.97 1.67
C ILE A 98 -7.07 2.43 1.73
N LYS A 99 -7.32 1.87 2.91
CA LYS A 99 -7.62 0.45 3.15
C LYS A 99 -6.66 -0.52 2.44
N GLY A 100 -5.37 -0.25 2.53
CA GLY A 100 -4.33 -1.13 1.95
C GLY A 100 -4.09 -0.95 0.45
N ASN A 101 -4.72 0.01 -0.22
CA ASN A 101 -4.53 0.25 -1.66
C ASN A 101 -3.35 1.21 -1.93
N PHE A 102 -2.16 0.87 -1.37
CA PHE A 102 -0.95 1.71 -1.37
C PHE A 102 -0.24 1.81 -2.71
N THR A 103 -0.47 0.86 -3.59
CA THR A 103 0.18 0.82 -4.90
C THR A 103 -0.51 1.74 -5.91
N ASN A 104 -1.71 2.23 -5.59
CA ASN A 104 -2.50 3.02 -6.51
C ASN A 104 -2.41 4.52 -6.21
N ILE A 105 -1.61 5.25 -7.00
CA ILE A 105 -1.48 6.71 -6.92
C ILE A 105 -2.82 7.42 -7.09
N SER A 106 -3.74 6.88 -7.90
CA SER A 106 -5.08 7.46 -8.07
C SER A 106 -5.90 7.38 -6.77
N ALA A 107 -5.76 6.30 -5.99
CA ALA A 107 -6.39 6.20 -4.68
C ALA A 107 -5.79 7.23 -3.71
N LEU A 108 -4.46 7.40 -3.72
CA LEU A 108 -3.77 8.41 -2.92
C LEU A 108 -4.19 9.84 -3.31
N SER A 109 -4.46 10.12 -4.58
CA SER A 109 -4.83 11.47 -5.05
C SER A 109 -6.12 11.99 -4.42
N HIS A 110 -7.00 11.10 -3.95
CA HIS A 110 -8.25 11.47 -3.28
C HIS A 110 -8.06 11.92 -1.81
N LEU A 111 -6.88 11.68 -1.22
CA LEU A 111 -6.59 12.08 0.16
C LEU A 111 -6.48 13.60 0.33
N TRP A 112 -6.04 14.30 -0.70
CA TRP A 112 -5.88 15.75 -0.70
C TRP A 112 -6.84 16.40 -1.69
N LYS A 113 -7.56 17.42 -1.21
CA LYS A 113 -8.51 18.20 -2.04
C LYS A 113 -7.92 19.51 -2.55
N ASP A 114 -6.93 20.03 -1.85
CA ASP A 114 -6.35 21.35 -2.09
C ASP A 114 -5.24 21.36 -3.14
N PHE A 115 -4.77 20.19 -3.54
CA PHE A 115 -3.80 20.00 -4.62
C PHE A 115 -3.95 18.61 -5.24
N ASN A 116 -3.48 18.49 -6.49
CA ASN A 116 -3.51 17.22 -7.21
C ASN A 116 -2.19 16.47 -7.01
N LEU A 117 -2.24 15.30 -6.37
CA LEU A 117 -1.05 14.47 -6.16
C LEU A 117 -0.43 13.98 -7.48
N ILE A 118 -1.21 13.88 -8.56
CA ILE A 118 -0.68 13.48 -9.89
C ILE A 118 0.31 14.52 -10.39
N ASP A 119 0.06 15.82 -10.18
CA ASP A 119 1.00 16.89 -10.54
C ASP A 119 2.30 16.76 -9.74
N VAL A 120 2.24 16.37 -8.47
CA VAL A 120 3.41 16.10 -7.62
C VAL A 120 4.24 14.95 -8.18
N VAL A 121 3.57 13.88 -8.63
CA VAL A 121 4.22 12.72 -9.29
C VAL A 121 4.92 13.12 -10.57
N GLU A 122 4.29 13.95 -11.39
CA GLU A 122 4.88 14.42 -12.66
C GLU A 122 6.11 15.27 -12.42
N ILE A 123 6.05 16.21 -11.47
CA ILE A 123 7.21 17.03 -11.07
C ILE A 123 8.35 16.11 -10.61
N PHE A 124 8.08 15.17 -9.72
CA PHE A 124 9.11 14.26 -9.22
C PHE A 124 9.78 13.44 -10.33
N LYS A 125 8.99 12.88 -11.26
CA LYS A 125 9.51 12.13 -12.41
C LYS A 125 10.40 13.00 -13.31
N ASN A 126 10.00 14.23 -13.57
CA ASN A 126 10.78 15.18 -14.38
C ASN A 126 12.10 15.51 -13.69
N VAL A 127 12.08 15.81 -12.40
CA VAL A 127 13.29 16.07 -11.60
C VAL A 127 14.24 14.86 -11.60
N CYS A 128 13.71 13.64 -11.42
CA CYS A 128 14.51 12.43 -11.50
C CYS A 128 15.17 12.26 -12.88
N THR A 129 14.42 12.52 -13.95
CA THR A 129 14.95 12.45 -15.33
C THR A 129 16.07 13.46 -15.56
N ASN A 130 15.87 14.70 -15.12
CA ASN A 130 16.85 15.79 -15.28
C ASN A 130 18.14 15.53 -14.49
N ASN A 131 18.04 14.88 -13.33
CA ASN A 131 19.17 14.52 -12.48
C ASN A 131 19.75 13.12 -12.81
N HIS A 132 19.26 12.43 -13.83
CA HIS A 132 19.62 11.04 -14.15
C HIS A 132 19.43 10.08 -12.97
N TYR A 133 18.50 10.38 -12.07
CA TYR A 133 18.20 9.60 -10.89
C TYR A 133 17.19 8.50 -11.21
N LYS A 134 17.56 7.26 -10.94
CA LYS A 134 16.68 6.11 -11.13
C LYS A 134 16.11 5.68 -9.78
N PHE A 135 14.82 5.67 -9.66
CA PHE A 135 14.14 5.15 -8.47
C PHE A 135 13.22 4.00 -8.87
N LYS A 136 12.81 3.18 -7.90
CA LYS A 136 11.89 2.07 -8.15
C LYS A 136 10.44 2.53 -8.08
N ASN A 137 9.67 2.17 -9.09
CA ASN A 137 8.25 2.54 -9.19
C ASN A 137 7.40 2.05 -8.00
N VAL A 138 7.77 0.93 -7.39
CA VAL A 138 7.08 0.37 -6.20
C VAL A 138 7.15 1.30 -4.99
N SER A 139 8.22 2.07 -4.86
CA SER A 139 8.38 3.04 -3.75
C SER A 139 7.66 4.36 -3.99
N LEU A 140 7.26 4.64 -5.24
CA LEU A 140 6.72 5.94 -5.64
C LEU A 140 5.47 6.35 -4.86
N PRO A 141 4.45 5.50 -4.64
CA PRO A 141 3.28 5.87 -3.87
C PRO A 141 3.62 6.31 -2.45
N MET A 142 4.55 5.62 -1.79
CA MET A 142 4.97 5.96 -0.43
C MET A 142 5.74 7.27 -0.38
N LEU A 143 6.65 7.51 -1.32
CA LEU A 143 7.35 8.79 -1.45
C LEU A 143 6.36 9.93 -1.68
N MET A 144 5.37 9.72 -2.55
CA MET A 144 4.35 10.72 -2.86
C MET A 144 3.41 10.97 -1.68
N MET A 145 3.14 9.98 -0.84
CA MET A 145 2.44 10.19 0.43
C MET A 145 3.23 11.12 1.35
N HIS A 146 4.53 10.91 1.51
CA HIS A 146 5.38 11.79 2.31
C HIS A 146 5.43 13.20 1.73
N ALA A 147 5.55 13.35 0.40
CA ALA A 147 5.51 14.65 -0.27
C ALA A 147 4.16 15.35 -0.07
N GLY A 148 3.04 14.62 -0.20
CA GLY A 148 1.70 15.16 0.05
C GLY A 148 1.50 15.65 1.48
N ILE A 149 1.97 14.88 2.47
CA ILE A 149 1.98 15.29 3.87
C ILE A 149 2.83 16.56 4.05
N ALA A 150 4.02 16.62 3.47
CA ALA A 150 4.90 17.77 3.56
C ALA A 150 4.22 19.03 2.99
N ILE A 151 3.65 18.97 1.78
CA ILE A 151 2.93 20.07 1.13
C ILE A 151 1.80 20.60 2.04
N GLU A 152 0.97 19.71 2.57
CA GLU A 152 -0.16 20.08 3.39
C GLU A 152 0.27 20.66 4.74
N ARG A 153 1.30 20.10 5.38
CA ARG A 153 1.85 20.59 6.64
C ARG A 153 2.51 21.98 6.46
N ILE A 154 3.28 22.19 5.39
CA ILE A 154 3.89 23.48 5.06
C ILE A 154 2.81 24.54 4.83
N ARG A 155 1.75 24.23 4.06
CA ARG A 155 0.60 25.15 3.85
C ARG A 155 -0.06 25.60 5.15
N ASN A 156 -0.14 24.70 6.12
CA ASN A 156 -0.70 24.97 7.44
C ASN A 156 0.33 25.54 8.43
N LYS A 157 1.51 25.96 7.95
CA LYS A 157 2.61 26.56 8.76
C LYS A 157 3.14 25.63 9.86
N ASN A 158 3.04 24.32 9.66
CA ASN A 158 3.58 23.30 10.54
C ASN A 158 4.91 22.79 9.92
N TYR A 159 5.98 23.52 10.19
CA TYR A 159 7.30 23.24 9.65
C TYR A 159 8.04 22.20 10.49
N LEU A 160 8.95 21.48 9.87
CA LEU A 160 9.97 20.74 10.59
C LEU A 160 10.96 21.73 11.19
N TYR A 161 11.41 21.48 12.40
CA TYR A 161 12.45 22.23 13.09
C TYR A 161 13.61 21.31 13.36
N GLU A 162 14.82 21.78 13.03
CA GLU A 162 16.11 21.16 13.31
C GLU A 162 16.24 19.68 12.92
N THR A 163 16.75 19.45 11.75
CA THR A 163 17.52 18.25 11.45
C THR A 163 18.97 18.67 11.24
N GLN A 164 19.77 18.63 12.32
CA GLN A 164 21.24 18.58 12.22
C GLN A 164 21.60 17.21 11.62
N SER A 165 21.24 16.96 10.40
CA SER A 165 21.59 15.72 9.72
C SER A 165 22.70 16.05 8.74
N ASP A 166 23.85 15.46 8.96
CA ASP A 166 24.96 15.50 8.03
C ASP A 166 24.52 14.79 6.75
N CYS A 167 24.42 15.53 5.64
CA CYS A 167 24.06 15.00 4.34
C CYS A 167 25.26 14.40 3.60
N THR A 168 26.37 14.16 4.26
CA THR A 168 27.55 13.55 3.69
C THR A 168 27.22 12.15 3.16
N GLY A 169 27.48 11.92 1.87
CA GLY A 169 27.23 10.62 1.21
C GLY A 169 25.89 10.48 0.50
N ILE A 170 25.00 11.48 0.57
CA ILE A 170 23.69 11.49 -0.13
C ILE A 170 23.56 12.70 -1.07
N ASP A 171 24.67 13.13 -1.69
CA ASP A 171 24.70 14.36 -2.51
C ASP A 171 23.72 14.34 -3.70
N LEU A 172 23.50 13.17 -4.30
CA LEU A 172 22.57 13.02 -5.43
C LEU A 172 21.12 13.08 -4.95
N GLU A 173 20.79 12.35 -3.90
CA GLU A 173 19.46 12.35 -3.27
C GLU A 173 19.09 13.74 -2.74
N TYR A 174 20.06 14.42 -2.14
CA TYR A 174 19.87 15.80 -1.68
C TYR A 174 19.60 16.75 -2.85
N ARG A 175 20.35 16.66 -3.94
CA ARG A 175 20.15 17.48 -5.15
C ARG A 175 18.78 17.23 -5.77
N VAL A 176 18.40 15.95 -5.94
CA VAL A 176 17.07 15.57 -6.44
C VAL A 176 15.95 16.09 -5.54
N SER A 177 16.12 15.96 -4.22
CA SER A 177 15.17 16.45 -3.23
C SER A 177 15.04 17.98 -3.30
N LYS A 178 16.17 18.69 -3.41
CA LYS A 178 16.22 20.15 -3.53
C LYS A 178 15.46 20.62 -4.76
N ASP A 179 15.81 20.13 -5.93
CA ASP A 179 15.16 20.51 -7.19
C ASP A 179 13.65 20.21 -7.13
N PHE A 180 13.27 19.07 -6.51
CA PHE A 180 11.88 18.69 -6.34
C PHE A 180 11.11 19.70 -5.46
N PHE A 181 11.64 20.07 -4.30
CA PHE A 181 10.99 21.05 -3.42
C PHE A 181 11.02 22.47 -3.96
N GLU A 182 12.00 22.86 -4.75
CA GLU A 182 12.00 24.12 -5.49
C GLU A 182 10.85 24.19 -6.51
N GLU A 183 10.64 23.13 -7.29
CA GLU A 183 9.50 23.05 -8.23
C GLU A 183 8.14 22.99 -7.50
N LEU A 184 8.04 22.25 -6.39
CA LEU A 184 6.83 22.21 -5.56
C LEU A 184 6.51 23.61 -4.99
N SER A 185 7.54 24.33 -4.53
CA SER A 185 7.40 25.70 -4.00
C SER A 185 6.81 26.64 -5.06
N GLN A 186 7.34 26.58 -6.28
CA GLN A 186 6.86 27.38 -7.42
C GLN A 186 5.43 26.99 -7.83
N LYS A 187 5.16 25.70 -7.99
CA LYS A 187 3.87 25.19 -8.51
C LYS A 187 2.73 25.43 -7.54
N PHE A 188 2.97 25.17 -6.25
CA PHE A 188 1.92 25.21 -5.23
C PHE A 188 1.93 26.46 -4.34
N GLY A 189 2.87 27.39 -4.56
CA GLY A 189 2.97 28.63 -3.77
C GLY A 189 3.26 28.38 -2.29
N ILE A 190 4.02 27.32 -1.98
CA ILE A 190 4.44 27.00 -0.62
C ILE A 190 5.87 27.52 -0.38
N PRO A 191 6.21 27.92 0.87
CA PRO A 191 7.58 28.29 1.17
C PRO A 191 8.52 27.10 1.01
N TYR A 192 9.74 27.39 0.53
CA TYR A 192 10.83 26.42 0.53
C TYR A 192 11.32 26.22 1.97
N VAL A 193 11.44 24.98 2.38
CA VAL A 193 11.85 24.57 3.73
C VAL A 193 12.97 23.56 3.61
N GLU A 194 14.18 23.92 4.06
CA GLU A 194 15.40 23.11 3.94
C GLU A 194 15.28 21.77 4.67
N GLU A 195 14.66 21.77 5.85
CA GLU A 195 14.47 20.56 6.65
C GLU A 195 13.60 19.50 5.94
N GLU A 196 12.68 19.94 5.08
CA GLU A 196 11.87 19.04 4.23
C GLU A 196 12.72 18.40 3.13
N VAL A 197 13.62 19.19 2.55
CA VAL A 197 14.56 18.72 1.53
C VAL A 197 15.47 17.64 2.11
N VAL A 198 16.08 17.92 3.25
CA VAL A 198 16.95 16.96 3.95
C VAL A 198 16.19 15.68 4.30
N LYS A 199 15.01 15.82 4.90
CA LYS A 199 14.18 14.65 5.26
C LYS A 199 13.80 13.81 4.03
N PHE A 200 13.44 14.46 2.94
CA PHE A 200 13.06 13.74 1.71
C PHE A 200 14.27 13.09 1.05
N ALA A 201 15.46 13.71 1.11
CA ALA A 201 16.72 13.11 0.66
C ALA A 201 17.02 11.79 1.40
N PHE A 202 16.86 11.75 2.72
CA PHE A 202 16.99 10.51 3.50
C PHE A 202 15.93 9.45 3.14
N LEU A 203 14.72 9.87 2.76
CA LEU A 203 13.74 8.92 2.24
C LEU A 203 14.14 8.36 0.86
N LEU A 204 14.81 9.15 0.03
CA LEU A 204 15.33 8.71 -1.26
C LEU A 204 16.53 7.77 -1.11
N GLU A 205 17.43 8.01 -0.15
CA GLU A 205 18.62 7.20 0.11
C GLU A 205 18.29 5.70 0.22
N GLY A 206 17.27 5.34 1.00
CA GLY A 206 16.82 3.96 1.14
C GLY A 206 16.04 3.40 -0.06
N ARG A 207 15.80 4.22 -1.12
CA ARG A 207 14.93 3.88 -2.26
C ARG A 207 15.54 4.21 -3.62
N GLY A 208 16.69 4.83 -3.62
CA GLY A 208 17.45 5.16 -4.85
C GLY A 208 18.26 3.97 -5.37
N SER A 209 18.68 4.05 -6.62
CA SER A 209 19.46 2.99 -7.28
C SER A 209 20.96 2.99 -6.93
N HIS A 210 21.43 3.94 -6.11
CA HIS A 210 22.84 4.07 -5.72
C HIS A 210 23.16 3.52 -4.32
N VAL A 211 22.32 2.64 -3.77
CA VAL A 211 22.68 1.91 -2.55
C VAL A 211 23.76 0.92 -2.94
N ASP A 212 24.96 1.04 -2.38
CA ASP A 212 25.92 -0.05 -2.30
C ASP A 212 25.27 -1.15 -1.46
N LEU A 213 24.54 -2.02 -2.16
CA LEU A 213 23.81 -3.12 -1.52
C LEU A 213 24.84 -4.05 -0.89
N GLN A 214 24.84 -4.14 0.43
CA GLN A 214 25.76 -5.02 1.14
C GLN A 214 25.51 -6.47 0.70
N ALA A 215 26.57 -7.22 0.49
CA ALA A 215 26.50 -8.64 0.08
C ALA A 215 25.64 -9.46 1.04
N GLU A 216 25.61 -9.09 2.33
CA GLU A 216 24.76 -9.70 3.37
C GLU A 216 23.26 -9.61 3.04
N SER A 217 22.77 -8.45 2.56
CA SER A 217 21.36 -8.28 2.19
C SER A 217 20.99 -9.06 0.95
N GLN A 218 21.89 -9.14 -0.02
CA GLN A 218 21.68 -9.92 -1.25
C GLN A 218 21.59 -11.41 -0.95
N GLN A 219 22.57 -11.92 -0.20
CA GLN A 219 22.59 -13.32 0.20
C GLN A 219 21.32 -13.71 0.98
N LEU A 220 20.91 -12.87 1.94
CA LEU A 220 19.71 -13.14 2.73
C LEU A 220 18.42 -13.14 1.89
N VAL A 221 18.32 -12.29 0.87
CA VAL A 221 17.19 -12.30 -0.07
C VAL A 221 17.21 -13.58 -0.91
N GLU A 222 18.36 -14.05 -1.39
CA GLU A 222 18.48 -15.30 -2.12
C GLU A 222 18.03 -16.50 -1.28
N GLU A 223 18.44 -16.55 -0.01
CA GLU A 223 18.01 -17.58 0.95
C GLU A 223 16.49 -17.55 1.17
N VAL A 224 15.90 -16.35 1.34
CA VAL A 224 14.46 -16.17 1.48
C VAL A 224 13.70 -16.63 0.24
N LEU A 225 14.13 -16.22 -0.97
CA LEU A 225 13.45 -16.61 -2.21
C LEU A 225 13.56 -18.11 -2.49
N LEU A 226 14.66 -18.74 -2.09
CA LEU A 226 14.83 -20.19 -2.18
C LEU A 226 13.88 -20.93 -1.22
N ASP A 227 13.78 -20.49 0.03
CA ASP A 227 12.86 -21.05 1.03
C ASP A 227 11.40 -20.96 0.57
N ILE A 228 11.01 -19.79 0.02
CA ILE A 228 9.66 -19.59 -0.54
C ILE A 228 9.37 -20.57 -1.69
N LYS A 229 10.34 -20.76 -2.60
CA LYS A 229 10.21 -21.74 -3.68
C LYS A 229 10.03 -23.15 -3.14
N ASP A 230 10.84 -23.55 -2.18
CA ASP A 230 10.81 -24.91 -1.64
C ASP A 230 9.54 -25.19 -0.81
N CYS A 231 9.01 -24.21 -0.09
CA CYS A 231 7.83 -24.38 0.75
C CYS A 231 6.50 -24.19 0.01
N PHE A 232 6.44 -23.31 -1.01
CA PHE A 232 5.20 -22.93 -1.66
C PHE A 232 5.11 -23.32 -3.14
N ASP A 233 6.19 -23.88 -3.73
CA ASP A 233 6.31 -24.20 -5.16
C ASP A 233 6.08 -22.99 -6.08
N ILE A 234 6.45 -21.79 -5.59
CA ILE A 234 6.36 -20.53 -6.32
C ILE A 234 7.76 -19.96 -6.47
N ASP A 235 8.21 -19.84 -7.72
CA ASP A 235 9.55 -19.33 -8.03
C ASP A 235 9.53 -17.86 -8.38
N PHE A 236 10.05 -17.02 -7.49
CA PHE A 236 10.18 -15.58 -7.69
C PHE A 236 11.60 -15.14 -8.07
N ARG A 237 12.55 -16.04 -8.30
CA ARG A 237 13.95 -15.67 -8.53
C ARG A 237 14.17 -14.93 -9.84
N ASP A 238 13.28 -15.09 -10.81
CA ASP A 238 13.30 -14.36 -12.08
C ASP A 238 12.57 -12.99 -12.00
N ASP A 239 11.93 -12.67 -10.86
CA ASP A 239 11.30 -11.37 -10.65
C ASP A 239 12.32 -10.34 -10.14
N GLU A 240 13.02 -9.66 -11.09
CA GLU A 240 14.02 -8.65 -10.78
C GLU A 240 13.46 -7.49 -9.94
N GLU A 241 12.18 -7.15 -10.11
CA GLU A 241 11.54 -6.07 -9.35
C GLU A 241 11.35 -6.47 -7.88
N LEU A 242 10.89 -7.69 -7.62
CA LEU A 242 10.81 -8.23 -6.27
C LEU A 242 12.20 -8.33 -5.63
N TYR A 243 13.14 -8.99 -6.33
CA TYR A 243 14.50 -9.18 -5.84
C TYR A 243 15.12 -7.85 -5.37
N ASN A 244 15.15 -6.88 -6.26
CA ASN A 244 15.73 -5.59 -5.99
C ASN A 244 14.99 -4.83 -4.86
N SER A 245 13.66 -4.90 -4.79
CA SER A 245 12.88 -4.25 -3.71
C SER A 245 13.08 -4.91 -2.37
N LEU A 246 13.22 -6.24 -2.34
CA LEU A 246 13.54 -6.99 -1.12
C LEU A 246 14.95 -6.70 -0.63
N VAL A 247 15.96 -6.61 -1.52
CA VAL A 247 17.35 -6.30 -1.10
C VAL A 247 17.41 -4.94 -0.41
N ILE A 248 16.76 -3.92 -0.96
CA ILE A 248 16.70 -2.58 -0.33
C ILE A 248 15.94 -2.63 1.01
N HIS A 249 14.81 -3.34 1.04
CA HIS A 249 14.06 -3.50 2.29
C HIS A 249 14.89 -4.24 3.34
N MET A 250 15.56 -5.31 2.94
CA MET A 250 16.42 -6.12 3.81
C MET A 250 17.56 -5.29 4.40
N GLN A 251 18.22 -4.47 3.60
CA GLN A 251 19.26 -3.56 4.08
C GLN A 251 18.72 -2.66 5.20
N SER A 252 17.59 -1.98 4.94
CA SER A 252 16.95 -1.12 5.93
C SER A 252 16.47 -1.89 7.17
N LEU A 253 16.02 -3.13 7.01
CA LEU A 253 15.60 -4.00 8.09
C LEU A 253 16.78 -4.41 8.98
N LEU A 254 17.90 -4.83 8.38
CA LEU A 254 19.11 -5.20 9.11
C LEU A 254 19.66 -4.02 9.93
N ASP A 255 19.62 -2.80 9.37
CA ASP A 255 20.04 -1.60 10.08
C ASP A 255 19.10 -1.28 11.26
N ARG A 256 17.79 -1.44 11.11
CA ARG A 256 16.82 -1.28 12.21
C ARG A 256 17.01 -2.33 13.31
N ILE A 257 17.28 -3.58 12.94
CA ILE A 257 17.58 -4.66 13.89
C ILE A 257 18.81 -4.34 14.74
N LYS A 258 19.86 -3.75 14.14
CA LYS A 258 21.10 -3.33 14.84
C LYS A 258 20.83 -2.26 15.91
N VAL A 259 19.92 -1.30 15.62
CA VAL A 259 19.57 -0.18 16.53
C VAL A 259 18.32 -0.42 17.38
N ASP A 260 17.74 -1.60 17.31
CA ASP A 260 16.54 -2.02 18.07
C ASP A 260 15.32 -1.07 17.90
N LYS A 261 15.11 -0.56 16.68
CA LYS A 261 13.98 0.30 16.30
C LYS A 261 13.13 -0.36 15.23
N PRO A 262 12.13 -1.19 15.61
CA PRO A 262 11.25 -1.80 14.64
C PRO A 262 10.38 -0.76 13.92
N ASN A 263 9.99 -1.08 12.70
CA ASN A 263 9.01 -0.29 11.97
C ASN A 263 7.60 -0.58 12.50
N THR A 264 6.71 0.41 12.51
CA THR A 264 5.31 0.22 12.91
C THR A 264 4.39 0.42 11.70
N THR A 265 3.50 -0.55 11.45
CA THR A 265 2.53 -0.49 10.34
C THR A 265 1.12 -0.83 10.80
N ALA A 266 0.14 -0.10 10.27
CA ALA A 266 -1.28 -0.31 10.62
C ALA A 266 -1.96 -1.45 9.83
N TYR A 267 -1.23 -2.19 8.95
CA TYR A 267 -1.83 -3.03 7.91
C TYR A 267 -2.00 -4.50 8.25
N LEU A 268 -1.46 -4.94 9.34
CA LEU A 268 -1.36 -6.35 9.72
C LEU A 268 -2.67 -7.13 9.57
N LYS A 269 -3.76 -6.61 10.12
CA LYS A 269 -5.05 -7.32 10.15
C LYS A 269 -5.68 -7.46 8.76
N GLU A 270 -5.51 -6.46 7.90
CA GLU A 270 -6.12 -6.47 6.58
C GLU A 270 -5.37 -7.43 5.64
N ILE A 271 -4.04 -7.42 5.66
CA ILE A 271 -3.20 -8.32 4.87
C ILE A 271 -3.45 -9.78 5.24
N LYS A 272 -3.49 -10.10 6.54
CA LYS A 272 -3.80 -11.45 7.03
C LYS A 272 -5.14 -11.97 6.53
N ARG A 273 -6.15 -11.09 6.46
CA ARG A 273 -7.50 -11.45 6.05
C ARG A 273 -7.66 -11.60 4.56
N GLN A 274 -7.08 -10.67 3.78
CA GLN A 274 -7.28 -10.63 2.33
C GLN A 274 -6.32 -11.54 1.56
N TYR A 275 -5.09 -11.72 2.07
CA TYR A 275 -4.01 -12.42 1.38
C TYR A 275 -3.32 -13.44 2.31
N PRO A 276 -4.03 -14.45 2.81
CA PRO A 276 -3.47 -15.39 3.80
C PRO A 276 -2.22 -16.12 3.28
N LEU A 277 -2.21 -16.56 2.01
CA LEU A 277 -1.05 -17.24 1.41
C LEU A 277 0.19 -16.34 1.38
N VAL A 278 0.03 -15.08 0.97
CA VAL A 278 1.12 -14.09 0.92
C VAL A 278 1.65 -13.79 2.33
N PHE A 279 0.76 -13.76 3.32
CA PHE A 279 1.15 -13.56 4.70
C PHE A 279 1.93 -14.77 5.27
N GLU A 280 1.56 -16.00 4.91
CA GLU A 280 2.32 -17.21 5.25
C GLU A 280 3.72 -17.20 4.60
N MET A 281 3.86 -16.77 3.35
CA MET A 281 5.17 -16.55 2.74
C MET A 281 6.02 -15.57 3.53
N ALA A 282 5.43 -14.48 4.01
CA ALA A 282 6.13 -13.49 4.82
C ALA A 282 6.55 -14.03 6.19
N ILE A 283 5.76 -14.92 6.80
CA ILE A 283 6.14 -15.63 8.03
C ILE A 283 7.37 -16.51 7.76
N HIS A 284 7.36 -17.31 6.71
CA HIS A 284 8.51 -18.14 6.33
C HIS A 284 9.76 -17.29 6.09
N ALA A 285 9.63 -16.20 5.33
CA ALA A 285 10.72 -15.25 5.13
C ALA A 285 11.24 -14.70 6.48
N SER A 286 10.34 -14.38 7.42
CA SER A 286 10.72 -13.89 8.75
C SER A 286 11.50 -14.93 9.57
N ASP A 287 11.18 -16.21 9.42
CA ASP A 287 11.88 -17.30 10.08
C ASP A 287 13.32 -17.46 9.55
N VAL A 288 13.51 -17.35 8.24
CA VAL A 288 14.84 -17.34 7.61
C VAL A 288 15.65 -16.16 8.13
N ILE A 289 15.09 -14.95 8.12
CA ILE A 289 15.75 -13.73 8.59
C ILE A 289 16.08 -13.83 10.08
N SER A 290 15.17 -14.35 10.90
CA SER A 290 15.37 -14.51 12.34
C SER A 290 16.47 -15.49 12.67
N LYS A 291 16.61 -16.58 11.90
CA LYS A 291 17.72 -17.54 12.05
C LYS A 291 19.07 -16.89 11.76
N THR A 292 19.15 -16.08 10.72
CA THR A 292 20.40 -15.40 10.30
C THR A 292 20.77 -14.27 11.24
N THR A 293 19.80 -13.46 11.68
CA THR A 293 20.03 -12.27 12.51
C THR A 293 20.05 -12.56 14.02
N GLY A 294 19.55 -13.73 14.43
CA GLY A 294 19.39 -14.10 15.85
C GLY A 294 18.28 -13.35 16.58
N LYS A 295 17.46 -12.54 15.88
CA LYS A 295 16.37 -11.76 16.46
C LYS A 295 15.06 -12.06 15.74
N PRO A 296 13.94 -12.29 16.47
CA PRO A 296 12.62 -12.45 15.87
C PRO A 296 12.15 -11.12 15.28
N LEU A 297 11.49 -11.19 14.12
CA LEU A 297 10.85 -10.03 13.53
C LEU A 297 9.51 -9.73 14.21
N VAL A 298 9.21 -8.44 14.37
CA VAL A 298 7.88 -8.01 14.83
C VAL A 298 6.86 -8.17 13.71
N GLU A 299 5.58 -8.34 14.07
CA GLU A 299 4.49 -8.56 13.10
C GLU A 299 4.40 -7.46 12.04
N ASP A 300 4.76 -6.23 12.36
CA ASP A 300 4.75 -5.11 11.43
C ASP A 300 5.78 -5.28 10.30
N GLU A 301 6.99 -5.76 10.61
CA GLU A 301 8.01 -6.06 9.60
C GLU A 301 7.58 -7.24 8.72
N ILE A 302 6.93 -8.27 9.30
CA ILE A 302 6.34 -9.38 8.55
C ILE A 302 5.28 -8.88 7.57
N SER A 303 4.43 -7.94 8.00
CA SER A 303 3.42 -7.33 7.14
C SER A 303 4.04 -6.56 5.97
N TYR A 304 5.18 -5.94 6.20
CA TYR A 304 5.90 -5.23 5.15
C TYR A 304 6.51 -6.19 4.10
N LEU A 305 7.05 -7.33 4.56
CA LEU A 305 7.47 -8.41 3.66
C LEU A 305 6.29 -8.96 2.85
N ALA A 306 5.13 -9.13 3.49
CA ALA A 306 3.91 -9.57 2.81
C ALA A 306 3.47 -8.61 1.69
N LEU A 307 3.68 -7.30 1.81
CA LEU A 307 3.39 -6.35 0.73
C LEU A 307 4.29 -6.59 -0.49
N HIS A 308 5.58 -6.86 -0.27
CA HIS A 308 6.51 -7.18 -1.37
C HIS A 308 6.11 -8.47 -2.08
N PHE A 309 5.83 -9.54 -1.32
CA PHE A 309 5.38 -10.81 -1.90
C PHE A 309 4.02 -10.69 -2.57
N GLY A 310 3.11 -9.84 -2.06
CA GLY A 310 1.79 -9.64 -2.65
C GLY A 310 1.85 -9.10 -4.06
N THR A 311 2.65 -8.07 -4.28
CA THR A 311 2.84 -7.46 -5.62
C THR A 311 3.49 -8.44 -6.59
N ALA A 312 4.48 -9.22 -6.14
CA ALA A 312 5.14 -10.24 -6.95
C ALA A 312 4.19 -11.41 -7.27
N TYR A 313 3.39 -11.83 -6.29
CA TYR A 313 2.41 -12.89 -6.47
C TYR A 313 1.34 -12.50 -7.48
N GLU A 314 0.84 -11.27 -7.45
CA GLU A 314 -0.08 -10.77 -8.47
C GLU A 314 0.55 -10.76 -9.88
N ARG A 315 1.82 -10.35 -10.02
CA ARG A 315 2.54 -10.43 -11.30
C ARG A 315 2.70 -11.89 -11.76
N HIS A 316 3.11 -12.77 -10.85
CA HIS A 316 3.33 -14.18 -11.14
C HIS A 316 2.04 -14.87 -11.62
N ILE A 317 0.90 -14.60 -10.98
CA ILE A 317 -0.41 -15.12 -11.42
C ILE A 317 -0.82 -14.53 -12.77
N ASN A 318 -0.56 -13.26 -13.03
CA ASN A 318 -0.95 -12.58 -14.27
C ASN A 318 -0.12 -13.04 -15.47
N THR A 319 1.09 -13.58 -15.26
CA THR A 319 1.93 -14.14 -16.33
C THR A 319 1.54 -15.58 -16.71
N GLN A 320 0.88 -16.32 -15.85
CA GLN A 320 0.45 -17.70 -16.08
C GLN A 320 -1.07 -17.83 -16.07
N LYS A 321 -1.72 -17.35 -17.13
CA LYS A 321 -3.14 -17.66 -17.32
C LYS A 321 -3.31 -19.09 -17.76
N TYR A 322 -4.16 -19.85 -17.05
CA TYR A 322 -4.57 -21.18 -17.48
C TYR A 322 -5.31 -21.08 -18.80
N ARG A 323 -4.84 -21.80 -19.80
CA ARG A 323 -5.49 -21.95 -21.10
C ARG A 323 -6.68 -22.90 -20.96
N VAL A 324 -7.88 -22.37 -21.04
CA VAL A 324 -9.11 -23.10 -20.72
C VAL A 324 -9.89 -23.42 -21.98
N VAL A 325 -10.24 -24.68 -22.17
CA VAL A 325 -11.24 -25.11 -23.14
C VAL A 325 -12.56 -25.36 -22.41
N MET A 326 -13.67 -24.87 -22.98
CA MET A 326 -15.00 -25.13 -22.44
C MET A 326 -15.77 -26.09 -23.34
N ILE A 327 -16.53 -27.03 -22.73
CA ILE A 327 -17.44 -27.94 -23.44
C ILE A 327 -18.85 -27.67 -22.96
N ILE A 328 -19.66 -27.03 -23.84
CA ILE A 328 -21.04 -26.62 -23.54
C ILE A 328 -21.95 -27.04 -24.69
N PRO A 329 -22.72 -28.14 -24.56
CA PRO A 329 -23.58 -28.64 -25.62
C PRO A 329 -24.72 -27.67 -25.98
N HIS A 330 -24.89 -27.41 -27.27
CA HIS A 330 -26.07 -26.85 -27.95
C HIS A 330 -26.78 -25.59 -27.40
N ASN A 331 -26.26 -24.89 -26.41
CA ASN A 331 -26.90 -23.69 -25.87
C ASN A 331 -25.96 -22.48 -25.90
N GLN A 332 -26.07 -21.68 -26.96
CA GLN A 332 -25.27 -20.46 -27.11
C GLN A 332 -25.49 -19.45 -25.99
N MET A 333 -26.71 -19.33 -25.42
CA MET A 333 -26.99 -18.44 -24.29
C MET A 333 -26.27 -18.93 -23.02
N LEU A 334 -26.28 -20.24 -22.78
CA LEU A 334 -25.60 -20.82 -21.64
C LEU A 334 -24.07 -20.68 -21.78
N ALA A 335 -23.55 -20.94 -22.98
CA ALA A 335 -22.14 -20.76 -23.29
C ALA A 335 -21.68 -19.32 -23.01
N LYS A 336 -22.42 -18.34 -23.53
CA LYS A 336 -22.13 -16.93 -23.31
C LYS A 336 -22.21 -16.54 -21.83
N ALA A 337 -23.25 -16.96 -21.12
CA ALA A 337 -23.40 -16.67 -19.70
C ALA A 337 -22.28 -17.30 -18.84
N CYS A 338 -21.81 -18.52 -19.18
CA CYS A 338 -20.67 -19.15 -18.53
C CYS A 338 -19.36 -18.39 -18.81
N MET A 339 -19.13 -18.02 -20.08
CA MET A 339 -17.95 -17.22 -20.47
C MET A 339 -17.92 -15.89 -19.74
N ASP A 340 -19.02 -15.12 -19.77
CA ASP A 340 -19.12 -13.81 -19.12
C ASP A 340 -18.84 -13.90 -17.62
N LYS A 341 -19.32 -14.95 -16.95
CA LYS A 341 -19.04 -15.17 -15.52
C LYS A 341 -17.60 -15.54 -15.25
N ILE A 342 -17.03 -16.45 -16.05
CA ILE A 342 -15.62 -16.85 -15.89
C ILE A 342 -14.71 -15.67 -16.19
N GLU A 343 -14.95 -14.94 -17.27
CA GLU A 343 -14.20 -13.73 -17.60
C GLU A 343 -14.32 -12.66 -16.52
N THR A 344 -15.51 -12.45 -15.94
CA THR A 344 -15.69 -11.45 -14.87
C THR A 344 -14.96 -11.84 -13.59
N ARG A 345 -14.92 -13.11 -13.24
CA ARG A 345 -14.42 -13.59 -11.94
C ARG A 345 -12.99 -14.09 -11.95
N PHE A 346 -12.54 -14.60 -13.11
CA PHE A 346 -11.24 -15.26 -13.26
C PHE A 346 -10.39 -14.71 -14.42
N ARG A 347 -10.73 -13.56 -14.96
CA ARG A 347 -10.06 -12.91 -16.11
C ARG A 347 -8.54 -12.85 -15.97
N GLU A 348 -8.07 -12.69 -14.75
CA GLU A 348 -6.63 -12.58 -14.45
C GLU A 348 -5.95 -13.96 -14.38
N ARG A 349 -6.71 -15.04 -14.19
CA ARG A 349 -6.19 -16.40 -13.98
C ARG A 349 -6.50 -17.38 -15.12
N MET A 350 -7.49 -17.07 -15.94
CA MET A 350 -7.97 -17.99 -16.99
C MET A 350 -8.16 -17.25 -18.31
N GLU A 351 -7.75 -17.89 -19.40
CA GLU A 351 -8.01 -17.49 -20.76
C GLU A 351 -8.82 -18.57 -21.44
N ILE A 352 -10.07 -18.24 -21.86
CA ILE A 352 -10.91 -19.16 -22.62
C ILE A 352 -10.42 -19.16 -24.05
N ILE A 353 -9.65 -20.21 -24.44
CA ILE A 353 -9.09 -20.31 -25.78
C ILE A 353 -10.11 -20.81 -26.82
N LYS A 354 -11.05 -21.66 -26.39
CA LYS A 354 -12.13 -22.16 -27.28
C LYS A 354 -13.30 -22.76 -26.51
N VAL A 355 -14.49 -22.67 -27.10
CA VAL A 355 -15.70 -23.33 -26.62
C VAL A 355 -16.15 -24.34 -27.66
N PHE A 356 -16.37 -25.59 -27.21
CA PHE A 356 -16.84 -26.69 -28.06
C PHE A 356 -18.27 -27.07 -27.69
N PRO A 357 -19.15 -27.32 -28.71
CA PRO A 357 -20.51 -27.80 -28.43
C PRO A 357 -20.57 -29.30 -28.11
N PHE A 358 -19.52 -30.02 -28.36
CA PHE A 358 -19.36 -31.44 -28.08
C PHE A 358 -17.87 -31.80 -27.87
N PHE A 359 -17.62 -32.98 -27.34
CA PHE A 359 -16.28 -33.41 -27.02
C PHE A 359 -15.54 -33.91 -28.27
N GLU A 360 -14.42 -33.26 -28.62
CA GLU A 360 -13.53 -33.64 -29.74
C GLU A 360 -12.10 -33.81 -29.25
N ASN A 361 -11.72 -35.06 -28.93
CA ASN A 361 -10.45 -35.36 -28.29
C ASN A 361 -9.23 -34.80 -29.06
N ASN A 362 -9.16 -35.03 -30.35
CA ASN A 362 -8.01 -34.64 -31.19
C ASN A 362 -7.88 -33.10 -31.31
N MET A 363 -8.98 -32.40 -31.49
CA MET A 363 -8.96 -30.92 -31.56
C MET A 363 -8.66 -30.29 -30.21
N ILE A 364 -9.20 -30.81 -29.12
CA ILE A 364 -8.93 -30.32 -27.78
C ILE A 364 -7.45 -30.56 -27.44
N ALA A 365 -6.92 -31.74 -27.70
CA ALA A 365 -5.51 -32.06 -27.45
C ALA A 365 -4.56 -31.17 -28.25
N SER A 366 -4.90 -30.82 -29.51
CA SER A 366 -4.05 -29.95 -30.33
C SER A 366 -3.95 -28.51 -29.83
N LEU A 367 -4.88 -28.05 -29.00
CA LEU A 367 -4.86 -26.74 -28.41
C LEU A 367 -3.98 -26.65 -27.15
N HIS A 368 -3.51 -27.78 -26.63
CA HIS A 368 -2.73 -27.88 -25.41
C HIS A 368 -3.33 -27.04 -24.24
N PRO A 369 -4.60 -27.31 -23.87
CA PRO A 369 -5.19 -26.59 -22.76
C PRO A 369 -4.67 -27.13 -21.41
N ASP A 370 -4.57 -26.24 -20.44
CA ASP A 370 -4.21 -26.62 -19.06
C ASP A 370 -5.41 -27.17 -18.29
N LEU A 371 -6.63 -26.73 -18.69
CA LEU A 371 -7.87 -27.07 -18.00
C LEU A 371 -9.03 -27.20 -18.99
N ILE A 372 -9.88 -28.20 -18.74
CA ILE A 372 -11.17 -28.34 -19.43
C ILE A 372 -12.29 -28.06 -18.44
N LEU A 373 -13.17 -27.12 -18.80
CA LEU A 373 -14.41 -26.87 -18.08
C LEU A 373 -15.57 -27.45 -18.85
N THR A 374 -16.42 -28.25 -18.22
CA THR A 374 -17.58 -28.86 -18.87
C THR A 374 -18.84 -28.75 -18.04
N VAL A 375 -19.98 -28.54 -18.68
CA VAL A 375 -21.31 -28.54 -18.03
C VAL A 375 -21.97 -29.92 -18.08
N VAL A 376 -21.32 -30.90 -18.72
CA VAL A 376 -21.80 -32.29 -18.81
C VAL A 376 -20.73 -33.22 -18.31
N PRO A 377 -21.09 -34.38 -17.69
CA PRO A 377 -20.14 -35.37 -17.32
C PRO A 377 -19.43 -35.94 -18.57
N LEU A 378 -18.10 -35.97 -18.59
CA LEU A 378 -17.33 -36.60 -19.64
C LEU A 378 -17.17 -38.08 -19.30
N GLN A 379 -17.45 -38.95 -20.30
CA GLN A 379 -17.31 -40.43 -20.16
C GLN A 379 -15.90 -40.93 -20.47
N HIS A 380 -14.97 -40.02 -20.83
CA HIS A 380 -13.61 -40.38 -21.20
C HIS A 380 -12.60 -39.68 -20.29
N GLU A 381 -11.59 -40.44 -19.85
CA GLU A 381 -10.46 -39.88 -19.12
C GLU A 381 -9.48 -39.26 -20.11
N LEU A 382 -9.36 -37.93 -20.00
CA LEU A 382 -8.27 -37.18 -20.62
C LEU A 382 -7.14 -37.05 -19.61
N SER A 383 -5.91 -37.02 -20.09
CA SER A 383 -4.73 -36.66 -19.26
C SER A 383 -4.78 -35.21 -18.79
N ILE A 384 -5.70 -34.38 -19.31
CA ILE A 384 -5.89 -32.98 -18.99
C ILE A 384 -6.88 -32.87 -17.85
N LYS A 385 -6.56 -32.02 -16.86
CA LYS A 385 -7.43 -31.75 -15.71
C LYS A 385 -8.79 -31.24 -16.16
N THR A 386 -9.85 -31.92 -15.76
CA THR A 386 -11.23 -31.61 -16.15
C THR A 386 -12.06 -31.28 -14.92
N VAL A 387 -12.79 -30.17 -14.98
CA VAL A 387 -13.71 -29.73 -13.94
C VAL A 387 -15.11 -29.62 -14.50
N SER A 388 -16.06 -30.31 -13.87
CA SER A 388 -17.48 -30.25 -14.22
C SER A 388 -18.14 -29.07 -13.51
N ILE A 389 -18.74 -28.17 -14.31
CA ILE A 389 -19.51 -27.00 -13.83
C ILE A 389 -20.97 -27.36 -13.88
N LEU A 390 -21.50 -27.94 -12.80
CA LEU A 390 -22.88 -28.45 -12.75
C LEU A 390 -23.95 -27.34 -12.62
N SER A 391 -23.56 -26.12 -12.27
CA SER A 391 -24.51 -25.01 -12.11
C SER A 391 -23.81 -23.65 -12.25
N LEU A 392 -24.42 -22.75 -13.03
CA LEU A 392 -24.06 -21.32 -13.10
C LEU A 392 -24.19 -20.58 -11.76
N ILE A 393 -24.83 -21.19 -10.76
CA ILE A 393 -25.06 -20.63 -9.43
C ILE A 393 -23.82 -20.85 -8.54
N HIS A 394 -22.98 -21.84 -8.86
CA HIS A 394 -21.81 -22.19 -8.07
C HIS A 394 -20.47 -21.64 -8.60
N ILE A 395 -20.52 -20.88 -9.70
CA ILE A 395 -19.42 -20.06 -10.21
C ILE A 395 -19.71 -18.61 -9.83
#